data_c3748ec6e239d147df4b508e1d6f96ba
#
_entry.id   c3748ec6e239d147df4b508e1d6f96ba
#
_cell.length_a   1.000
_cell.length_b   1.000
_cell.length_c   1.000
_cell.angle_alpha   90.00
_cell.angle_beta   90.00
_cell.angle_gamma   90.00
#
_symmetry.space_group_name_H-M   'P 1'
#
loop_
_entity.id
_entity.type
_entity.pdbx_description
1 polymer ?
#
loop_
_entity_poly.entity_id
_entity_poly.type
_entity_poly.pdbx_seq_one_letter_code
_entity_poly.pdbx_strand_id
1 'polypeptide(L)'
;MVRGHGKKRLELPTYLPEVLDLCWHTGRRIAAVLALRFEDLRLAEGPHGSVLWPASSDKMGKEWLVPMSPEARLAIDNILAERPGIGEGFLFPSFVSEGEAVRQDAVALWLRSAEILAGVPKQNGSLFHAYRRGWATLRKFSPLVDVAATGGWSDTATLLKSYQQADLETMYRVVSEPAKLTERTKRT
;
A
#
# COMPACT_ATOMS: atom_id res chain seq x y z
N MET A 1 1.78 24.15 44.65
CA MET A 1 1.99 24.61 43.25
C MET A 1 2.31 23.40 42.40
N VAL A 2 1.32 22.81 41.75
CA VAL A 2 1.50 21.62 40.90
C VAL A 2 1.78 22.13 39.48
N ARG A 3 3.01 21.92 38.99
CA ARG A 3 3.36 22.25 37.60
C ARG A 3 2.68 21.22 36.70
N GLY A 4 1.60 21.65 36.04
CA GLY A 4 0.96 20.86 34.99
C GLY A 4 1.93 20.67 33.83
N HIS A 5 2.33 19.42 33.57
CA HIS A 5 3.01 19.04 32.34
C HIS A 5 1.96 19.15 31.23
N GLY A 6 1.97 20.27 30.52
CA GLY A 6 1.20 20.42 29.30
C GLY A 6 1.57 19.31 28.34
N LYS A 7 0.64 18.38 28.08
CA LYS A 7 0.79 17.39 27.01
C LYS A 7 0.97 18.18 25.71
N LYS A 8 2.18 18.19 25.16
CA LYS A 8 2.42 18.68 23.80
C LYS A 8 1.45 17.92 22.89
N ARG A 9 0.52 18.66 22.29
CA ARG A 9 -0.36 18.09 21.25
C ARG A 9 0.55 17.65 20.13
N LEU A 10 0.58 16.35 19.83
CA LEU A 10 1.35 15.81 18.71
C LEU A 10 0.68 16.31 17.43
N GLU A 11 1.29 17.25 16.75
CA GLU A 11 0.87 17.64 15.42
C GLU A 11 1.25 16.50 14.47
N LEU A 12 0.24 15.82 13.93
CA LEU A 12 0.48 14.77 12.95
C LEU A 12 0.91 15.42 11.64
N PRO A 13 1.90 14.83 10.94
CA PRO A 13 2.33 15.34 9.64
C PRO A 13 1.19 15.33 8.64
N THR A 14 1.14 16.34 7.80
CA THR A 14 0.08 16.51 6.82
C THR A 14 -0.04 15.37 5.81
N TYR A 15 1.04 14.64 5.52
CA TYR A 15 1.05 13.56 4.52
C TYR A 15 0.82 12.13 5.06
N LEU A 16 0.44 11.97 6.34
CA LEU A 16 0.12 10.63 6.87
C LEU A 16 -1.06 9.97 6.12
N PRO A 17 -2.17 10.66 5.82
CA PRO A 17 -3.26 10.08 5.03
C PRO A 17 -2.78 9.53 3.68
N GLU A 18 -2.01 10.30 2.92
CA GLU A 18 -1.52 9.93 1.59
C GLU A 18 -0.58 8.72 1.63
N VAL A 19 0.26 8.62 2.67
CA VAL A 19 1.09 7.42 2.91
C VAL A 19 0.21 6.19 3.10
N LEU A 20 -0.86 6.29 3.90
CA LEU A 20 -1.76 5.18 4.17
C LEU A 20 -2.58 4.82 2.93
N ASP A 21 -3.06 5.81 2.19
CA ASP A 21 -3.79 5.62 0.93
C ASP A 21 -2.91 4.91 -0.10
N LEU A 22 -1.67 5.33 -0.28
CA LEU A 22 -0.74 4.64 -1.19
C LEU A 22 -0.45 3.21 -0.73
N CYS A 23 -0.26 2.97 0.56
CA CYS A 23 -0.11 1.60 1.08
C CYS A 23 -1.34 0.74 0.78
N TRP A 24 -2.56 1.30 0.94
CA TRP A 24 -3.81 0.60 0.70
C TRP A 24 -4.12 0.38 -0.77
N HIS A 25 -3.89 1.37 -1.63
CA HIS A 25 -4.28 1.30 -3.04
C HIS A 25 -3.23 0.65 -3.94
N THR A 26 -1.96 0.59 -3.52
CA THR A 26 -0.89 -0.06 -4.30
C THR A 26 -0.50 -1.44 -3.80
N GLY A 27 -0.82 -1.77 -2.54
CA GLY A 27 -0.37 -3.02 -1.91
C GLY A 27 1.14 -3.11 -1.70
N ARG A 28 1.90 -2.05 -1.98
CA ARG A 28 3.35 -2.01 -1.82
C ARG A 28 3.76 -2.00 -0.34
N ARG A 29 5.01 -2.41 -0.06
CA ARG A 29 5.57 -2.29 1.29
C ARG A 29 5.71 -0.84 1.67
N ILE A 30 5.45 -0.51 2.93
CA ILE A 30 5.60 0.86 3.44
C ILE A 30 6.98 1.45 3.12
N ALA A 31 8.05 0.69 3.24
CA ALA A 31 9.39 1.17 2.92
C ALA A 31 9.52 1.59 1.44
N ALA A 32 8.88 0.87 0.51
CA ALA A 32 8.87 1.24 -0.90
C ALA A 32 8.06 2.51 -1.14
N VAL A 33 6.91 2.67 -0.46
CA VAL A 33 6.09 3.90 -0.54
C VAL A 33 6.87 5.11 -0.05
N LEU A 34 7.54 4.99 1.10
CA LEU A 34 8.30 6.10 1.69
C LEU A 34 9.56 6.47 0.88
N ALA A 35 10.10 5.52 0.10
CA ALA A 35 11.26 5.76 -0.75
C ALA A 35 10.91 6.42 -2.09
N LEU A 36 9.63 6.63 -2.42
CA LEU A 36 9.23 7.26 -3.68
C LEU A 36 9.76 8.68 -3.82
N ARG A 37 10.21 8.98 -5.04
CA ARG A 37 10.69 10.29 -5.47
C ARG A 37 9.75 10.91 -6.50
N PHE A 38 9.84 12.22 -6.70
CA PHE A 38 9.05 12.88 -7.75
C PHE A 38 9.37 12.33 -9.14
N GLU A 39 10.63 11.95 -9.39
CA GLU A 39 11.07 11.36 -10.67
C GLU A 39 10.52 9.95 -10.93
N ASP A 40 10.00 9.26 -9.91
CA ASP A 40 9.36 7.95 -10.08
C ASP A 40 7.93 8.06 -10.65
N LEU A 41 7.37 9.25 -10.68
CA LEU A 41 6.01 9.49 -11.15
C LEU A 41 5.94 9.63 -12.67
N ARG A 42 5.06 8.89 -13.31
CA ARG A 42 4.75 8.94 -14.74
C ARG A 42 3.30 9.38 -14.94
N LEU A 43 3.01 10.64 -14.56
CA LEU A 43 1.64 11.15 -14.44
C LEU A 43 0.89 11.26 -15.78
N ALA A 44 1.61 11.29 -16.90
CA ALA A 44 1.04 11.36 -18.24
C ALA A 44 0.77 9.97 -18.86
N GLU A 45 1.16 8.87 -18.20
CA GLU A 45 1.01 7.53 -18.73
C GLU A 45 -0.34 6.90 -18.34
N GLY A 46 -1.10 6.46 -19.33
CA GLY A 46 -2.41 5.84 -19.12
C GLY A 46 -3.46 6.80 -18.53
N PRO A 47 -4.58 6.29 -18.03
CA PRO A 47 -5.70 7.13 -17.60
C PRO A 47 -5.45 7.85 -16.27
N HIS A 48 -4.65 7.27 -15.37
CA HIS A 48 -4.38 7.80 -14.02
C HIS A 48 -2.89 7.98 -13.73
N GLY A 49 -2.04 7.79 -14.74
CA GLY A 49 -0.59 7.75 -14.54
C GLY A 49 -0.08 6.40 -14.07
N SER A 50 1.23 6.30 -13.91
CA SER A 50 1.96 5.13 -13.44
C SER A 50 3.02 5.53 -12.42
N VAL A 51 3.44 4.58 -11.60
CA VAL A 51 4.58 4.74 -10.69
C VAL A 51 5.68 3.77 -11.11
N LEU A 52 6.87 4.28 -11.31
CA LEU A 52 8.08 3.50 -11.46
C LEU A 52 8.60 3.13 -10.06
N TRP A 53 8.47 1.87 -9.69
CA TRP A 53 9.03 1.36 -8.44
C TRP A 53 10.47 0.94 -8.69
N PRO A 54 11.46 1.68 -8.18
CA PRO A 54 12.87 1.42 -8.51
C PRO A 54 13.34 0.10 -7.91
N ALA A 55 14.33 -0.52 -8.58
CA ALA A 55 14.95 -1.77 -8.16
C ALA A 55 15.49 -1.71 -6.73
N SER A 56 15.97 -0.55 -6.29
CA SER A 56 16.46 -0.32 -4.92
C SER A 56 15.39 -0.47 -3.84
N SER A 57 14.11 -0.29 -4.20
CA SER A 57 12.97 -0.47 -3.29
C SER A 57 12.40 -1.90 -3.31
N ASP A 58 12.86 -2.75 -4.22
CA ASP A 58 12.44 -4.14 -4.39
C ASP A 58 13.45 -5.11 -3.78
N LYS A 59 12.97 -6.09 -3.00
CA LYS A 59 13.84 -7.09 -2.35
C LYS A 59 14.64 -7.96 -3.35
N MET A 60 14.11 -8.10 -4.58
CA MET A 60 14.72 -8.89 -5.66
C MET A 60 15.50 -8.03 -6.65
N GLY A 61 15.61 -6.72 -6.40
CA GLY A 61 16.28 -5.80 -7.29
C GLY A 61 15.61 -5.63 -8.65
N LYS A 62 14.29 -5.78 -8.72
CA LYS A 62 13.50 -5.58 -9.94
C LYS A 62 12.81 -4.23 -9.95
N GLU A 63 12.88 -3.57 -11.09
CA GLU A 63 12.12 -2.36 -11.37
C GLU A 63 10.74 -2.72 -11.92
N TRP A 64 9.72 -1.96 -11.51
CA TRP A 64 8.34 -2.19 -11.91
C TRP A 64 7.65 -0.87 -12.27
N LEU A 65 7.20 -0.74 -13.50
CA LEU A 65 6.27 0.31 -13.90
C LEU A 65 4.85 -0.19 -13.68
N VAL A 66 4.10 0.45 -12.77
CA VAL A 66 2.77 -0.01 -12.35
C VAL A 66 1.76 1.11 -12.53
N PRO A 67 0.64 0.87 -13.26
CA PRO A 67 -0.45 1.84 -13.37
C PRO A 67 -1.06 2.18 -12.01
N MET A 68 -1.52 3.40 -11.85
CA MET A 68 -2.24 3.85 -10.66
C MET A 68 -3.74 3.63 -10.79
N SER A 69 -4.39 3.34 -9.65
CA SER A 69 -5.84 3.50 -9.51
C SER A 69 -6.20 4.99 -9.38
N PRO A 70 -7.48 5.38 -9.60
CA PRO A 70 -7.94 6.75 -9.37
C PRO A 70 -7.60 7.26 -7.98
N GLU A 71 -7.75 6.43 -6.96
CA GLU A 71 -7.50 6.78 -5.55
C GLU A 71 -6.00 6.95 -5.27
N ALA A 72 -5.14 6.07 -5.80
CA ALA A 72 -3.70 6.24 -5.68
C ALA A 72 -3.23 7.53 -6.38
N ARG A 73 -3.82 7.85 -7.55
CA ARG A 73 -3.56 9.10 -8.25
C ARG A 73 -4.01 10.31 -7.43
N LEU A 74 -5.18 10.26 -6.81
CA LEU A 74 -5.68 11.35 -5.96
C LEU A 74 -4.73 11.62 -4.78
N ALA A 75 -4.23 10.56 -4.13
CA ALA A 75 -3.24 10.71 -3.05
C ALA A 75 -1.96 11.42 -3.54
N ILE A 76 -1.47 11.08 -4.73
CA ILE A 76 -0.33 11.76 -5.36
C ILE A 76 -0.66 13.22 -5.67
N ASP A 77 -1.81 13.51 -6.25
CA ASP A 77 -2.22 14.87 -6.59
C ASP A 77 -2.35 15.75 -5.34
N ASN A 78 -2.84 15.22 -4.22
CA ASN A 78 -2.87 15.92 -2.94
C ASN A 78 -1.46 16.27 -2.45
N ILE A 79 -0.52 15.33 -2.54
CA ILE A 79 0.89 15.60 -2.18
C ILE A 79 1.47 16.71 -3.05
N LEU A 80 1.24 16.65 -4.36
CA LEU A 80 1.77 17.63 -5.31
C LEU A 80 1.14 19.01 -5.13
N ALA A 81 -0.14 19.07 -4.72
CA ALA A 81 -0.82 20.34 -4.42
C ALA A 81 -0.25 21.00 -3.16
N GLU A 82 0.04 20.24 -2.11
CA GLU A 82 0.60 20.77 -0.86
C GLU A 82 2.11 21.03 -0.96
N ARG A 83 2.82 20.17 -1.67
CA ARG A 83 4.28 20.20 -1.79
C ARG A 83 4.72 19.88 -3.21
N PRO A 84 4.62 20.85 -4.12
CA PRO A 84 5.12 20.66 -5.49
C PRO A 84 6.63 20.42 -5.47
N GLY A 85 7.08 19.45 -6.26
CA GLY A 85 8.49 19.08 -6.36
C GLY A 85 8.79 18.37 -7.67
N ILE A 86 10.06 18.29 -7.98
CA ILE A 86 10.59 17.66 -9.20
C ILE A 86 11.87 16.85 -8.89
N GLY A 87 12.22 15.93 -9.80
CA GLY A 87 13.50 15.23 -9.77
C GLY A 87 13.65 14.27 -8.58
N GLU A 88 14.83 14.24 -8.00
CA GLU A 88 15.23 13.27 -6.98
C GLU A 88 14.67 13.52 -5.57
N GLY A 89 13.89 14.56 -5.36
CA GLY A 89 13.25 14.86 -4.07
C GLY A 89 12.28 13.75 -3.65
N PHE A 90 12.26 13.42 -2.35
CA PHE A 90 11.31 12.43 -1.82
C PHE A 90 9.89 12.99 -1.74
N LEU A 91 8.89 12.16 -2.09
CA LEU A 91 7.47 12.48 -1.88
C LEU A 91 7.15 12.64 -0.39
N PHE A 92 7.84 11.88 0.45
CA PHE A 92 7.68 11.85 1.91
C PHE A 92 9.00 12.20 2.60
N PRO A 93 9.43 13.46 2.58
CA PRO A 93 10.71 13.85 3.17
C PRO A 93 10.67 13.77 4.70
N SER A 94 11.82 13.55 5.29
CA SER A 94 12.01 13.61 6.74
C SER A 94 11.85 15.04 7.25
N PHE A 95 11.20 15.21 8.42
CA PHE A 95 11.14 16.51 9.12
C PHE A 95 12.37 16.81 10.00
N VAL A 96 13.25 15.79 10.17
CA VAL A 96 14.40 15.88 11.07
C VAL A 96 15.74 15.72 10.35
N SER A 97 15.73 15.18 9.13
CA SER A 97 16.95 14.94 8.33
C SER A 97 16.70 15.45 6.93
N GLU A 98 17.33 16.56 6.59
CA GLU A 98 17.20 17.16 5.26
C GLU A 98 17.76 16.20 4.17
N GLY A 99 17.06 16.12 3.04
CA GLY A 99 17.44 15.26 1.92
C GLY A 99 17.14 13.75 2.10
N GLU A 100 16.58 13.35 3.25
CA GLU A 100 16.25 11.96 3.53
C GLU A 100 14.74 11.72 3.46
N ALA A 101 14.35 10.48 3.17
CA ALA A 101 12.97 10.04 3.32
C ALA A 101 12.58 9.93 4.80
N VAL A 102 11.30 10.11 5.09
CA VAL A 102 10.78 9.83 6.44
C VAL A 102 10.96 8.35 6.78
N ARG A 103 11.36 8.09 8.01
CA ARG A 103 11.60 6.72 8.49
C ARG A 103 10.29 6.02 8.82
N GLN A 104 10.24 4.71 8.56
CA GLN A 104 9.06 3.89 8.84
C GLN A 104 8.66 3.89 10.32
N ASP A 105 9.62 3.97 11.24
CA ASP A 105 9.35 4.01 12.69
C ASP A 105 8.65 5.31 13.10
N ALA A 106 9.00 6.44 12.48
CA ALA A 106 8.31 7.71 12.67
C ALA A 106 6.85 7.64 12.20
N VAL A 107 6.61 7.11 10.99
CA VAL A 107 5.26 6.94 10.45
C VAL A 107 4.44 5.96 11.31
N ALA A 108 5.07 4.90 11.83
CA ALA A 108 4.42 3.98 12.76
C ALA A 108 3.99 4.66 14.06
N LEU A 109 4.81 5.58 14.59
CA LEU A 109 4.45 6.37 15.77
C LEU A 109 3.27 7.30 15.48
N TRP A 110 3.27 7.98 14.33
CA TRP A 110 2.16 8.87 13.92
C TRP A 110 0.86 8.10 13.77
N LEU A 111 0.89 6.95 13.08
CA LEU A 111 -0.31 6.11 12.91
C LEU A 111 -0.86 5.63 14.26
N ARG A 112 0.00 5.17 15.17
CA ARG A 112 -0.44 4.76 16.52
C ARG A 112 -1.06 5.91 17.30
N SER A 113 -0.50 7.11 17.16
CA SER A 113 -1.07 8.29 17.80
C SER A 113 -2.42 8.67 17.21
N ALA A 114 -2.59 8.55 15.88
CA ALA A 114 -3.86 8.76 15.22
C ALA A 114 -4.92 7.72 15.62
N GLU A 115 -4.54 6.43 15.71
CA GLU A 115 -5.42 5.35 16.18
C GLU A 115 -5.92 5.61 17.61
N ILE A 116 -5.03 6.03 18.52
CA ILE A 116 -5.41 6.37 19.90
C ILE A 116 -6.37 7.56 19.92
N LEU A 117 -6.10 8.61 19.14
CA LEU A 117 -6.97 9.79 19.06
C LEU A 117 -8.35 9.46 18.48
N ALA A 118 -8.40 8.54 17.53
CA ALA A 118 -9.63 8.07 16.91
C ALA A 118 -10.37 6.99 17.71
N GLY A 119 -9.83 6.53 18.84
CA GLY A 119 -10.42 5.45 19.63
C GLY A 119 -10.38 4.07 18.94
N VAL A 120 -9.50 3.88 17.97
CA VAL A 120 -9.35 2.61 17.26
C VAL A 120 -8.57 1.63 18.13
N PRO A 121 -9.11 0.42 18.38
CA PRO A 121 -8.42 -0.56 19.22
C PRO A 121 -7.14 -1.06 18.54
N LYS A 122 -6.10 -1.27 19.35
CA LYS A 122 -4.83 -1.79 18.87
C LYS A 122 -5.01 -3.16 18.20
N GLN A 123 -4.60 -3.26 16.95
CA GLN A 123 -4.62 -4.51 16.20
C GLN A 123 -3.38 -5.36 16.53
N ASN A 124 -3.56 -6.70 16.53
CA ASN A 124 -2.44 -7.63 16.66
C ASN A 124 -1.68 -7.75 15.34
N GLY A 125 -0.35 -7.87 15.42
CA GLY A 125 0.51 -8.06 14.27
C GLY A 125 1.21 -6.79 13.79
N SER A 126 1.77 -6.85 12.58
CA SER A 126 2.52 -5.74 12.00
C SER A 126 1.57 -4.68 11.42
N LEU A 127 1.76 -3.45 11.87
CA LEU A 127 0.93 -2.29 11.57
C LEU A 127 0.65 -2.10 10.07
N PHE A 128 1.68 -2.07 9.24
CA PHE A 128 1.54 -1.83 7.78
C PHE A 128 1.29 -3.10 6.95
N HIS A 129 1.61 -4.27 7.47
CA HIS A 129 1.29 -5.52 6.76
C HIS A 129 -0.20 -5.80 6.66
N ALA A 130 -1.02 -5.20 7.54
CA ALA A 130 -2.47 -5.29 7.45
C ALA A 130 -2.99 -4.68 6.14
N TYR A 131 -2.49 -3.51 5.74
CA TYR A 131 -2.83 -2.84 4.47
C TYR A 131 -2.50 -3.76 3.27
N ARG A 132 -1.30 -4.30 3.25
CA ARG A 132 -0.84 -5.18 2.18
C ARG A 132 -1.60 -6.50 2.12
N ARG A 133 -1.96 -7.11 3.28
CA ARG A 133 -2.82 -8.30 3.32
C ARG A 133 -4.23 -8.01 2.83
N GLY A 134 -4.83 -6.92 3.29
CA GLY A 134 -6.15 -6.48 2.84
C GLY A 134 -6.18 -6.27 1.33
N TRP A 135 -5.22 -5.54 0.78
CA TRP A 135 -5.09 -5.32 -0.65
C TRP A 135 -5.00 -6.62 -1.45
N ALA A 136 -4.15 -7.56 -1.01
CA ALA A 136 -3.97 -8.85 -1.67
C ALA A 136 -5.22 -9.74 -1.58
N THR A 137 -5.88 -9.76 -0.41
CA THR A 137 -7.11 -10.54 -0.18
C THR A 137 -8.26 -10.06 -1.04
N LEU A 138 -8.43 -8.74 -1.18
CA LEU A 138 -9.45 -8.16 -2.06
C LEU A 138 -9.26 -8.50 -3.54
N ARG A 139 -8.04 -8.90 -3.94
CA ARG A 139 -7.67 -9.23 -5.33
C ARG A 139 -7.46 -10.72 -5.57
N LYS A 140 -7.96 -11.57 -4.69
CA LYS A 140 -7.74 -13.03 -4.81
C LYS A 140 -8.36 -13.69 -6.04
N PHE A 141 -9.29 -13.01 -6.72
CA PHE A 141 -9.88 -13.46 -7.99
C PHE A 141 -9.18 -12.88 -9.23
N SER A 142 -8.22 -11.99 -9.05
CA SER A 142 -7.41 -11.45 -10.14
C SER A 142 -6.27 -12.43 -10.49
N PRO A 143 -5.71 -12.37 -11.71
CA PRO A 143 -4.55 -13.18 -12.06
C PRO A 143 -3.40 -12.99 -11.09
N LEU A 144 -2.94 -14.08 -10.48
CA LEU A 144 -1.92 -14.03 -9.40
C LEU A 144 -0.61 -13.38 -9.84
N VAL A 145 -0.22 -13.56 -11.10
CA VAL A 145 1.00 -12.96 -11.65
C VAL A 145 0.88 -11.45 -11.65
N ASP A 146 -0.27 -10.91 -12.07
CA ASP A 146 -0.51 -9.47 -12.13
C ASP A 146 -0.62 -8.85 -10.72
N VAL A 147 -1.27 -9.56 -9.80
CA VAL A 147 -1.34 -9.15 -8.38
C VAL A 147 0.06 -9.11 -7.76
N ALA A 148 0.89 -10.14 -8.02
CA ALA A 148 2.25 -10.20 -7.53
C ALA A 148 3.11 -9.06 -8.10
N ALA A 149 3.06 -8.83 -9.41
CA ALA A 149 3.80 -7.76 -10.07
C ALA A 149 3.39 -6.38 -9.55
N THR A 150 2.08 -6.10 -9.51
CA THR A 150 1.54 -4.81 -9.05
C THR A 150 1.94 -4.53 -7.60
N GLY A 151 1.76 -5.48 -6.70
CA GLY A 151 2.08 -5.29 -5.29
C GLY A 151 3.57 -5.49 -4.95
N GLY A 152 4.43 -5.92 -5.89
CA GLY A 152 5.86 -6.15 -5.67
C GLY A 152 6.13 -7.38 -4.81
N TRP A 153 5.53 -8.52 -5.15
CA TRP A 153 5.93 -9.84 -4.67
C TRP A 153 6.85 -10.50 -5.68
N SER A 154 7.93 -11.09 -5.18
CA SER A 154 8.89 -11.82 -6.01
C SER A 154 8.30 -13.09 -6.63
N ASP A 155 7.33 -13.68 -5.95
CA ASP A 155 6.67 -14.93 -6.36
C ASP A 155 5.22 -15.01 -5.87
N THR A 156 4.42 -15.78 -6.59
CA THR A 156 3.00 -15.99 -6.27
C THR A 156 2.79 -16.91 -5.07
N ALA A 157 3.74 -17.76 -4.73
CA ALA A 157 3.63 -18.66 -3.59
C ALA A 157 3.67 -17.86 -2.27
N THR A 158 4.55 -16.87 -2.17
CA THR A 158 4.57 -15.95 -1.03
C THR A 158 3.28 -15.13 -0.94
N LEU A 159 2.74 -14.67 -2.08
CA LEU A 159 1.46 -13.96 -2.12
C LEU A 159 0.34 -14.83 -1.55
N LEU A 160 0.19 -16.06 -2.02
CA LEU A 160 -0.84 -16.99 -1.56
C LEU A 160 -0.68 -17.36 -0.09
N LYS A 161 0.53 -17.77 0.32
CA LYS A 161 0.78 -18.29 1.67
C LYS A 161 0.62 -17.23 2.75
N SER A 162 1.05 -16.00 2.49
CA SER A 162 1.24 -15.01 3.55
C SER A 162 0.30 -13.81 3.48
N TYR A 163 -0.34 -13.57 2.33
CA TYR A 163 -1.08 -12.34 2.10
C TYR A 163 -2.52 -12.54 1.67
N GLN A 164 -2.85 -13.57 0.87
CA GLN A 164 -4.24 -13.87 0.55
C GLN A 164 -4.85 -14.77 1.62
N GLN A 165 -6.02 -14.39 2.10
CA GLN A 165 -6.72 -15.14 3.15
C GLN A 165 -8.10 -15.59 2.64
N ALA A 166 -8.53 -16.77 3.09
CA ALA A 166 -9.90 -17.21 2.89
C ALA A 166 -10.85 -16.33 3.72
N ASP A 167 -12.02 -16.05 3.20
CA ASP A 167 -13.11 -15.41 3.91
C ASP A 167 -14.42 -16.16 3.69
N LEU A 168 -15.37 -15.98 4.61
CA LEU A 168 -16.63 -16.72 4.60
C LEU A 168 -17.46 -16.48 3.33
N GLU A 169 -17.51 -15.25 2.82
CA GLU A 169 -18.29 -14.91 1.63
C GLU A 169 -17.82 -15.71 0.41
N THR A 170 -16.49 -15.74 0.20
CA THR A 170 -15.93 -16.50 -0.92
C THR A 170 -15.99 -18.00 -0.71
N MET A 171 -15.88 -18.49 0.54
CA MET A 171 -16.10 -19.91 0.84
C MET A 171 -17.53 -20.32 0.51
N TYR A 172 -18.54 -19.50 0.85
CA TYR A 172 -19.92 -19.72 0.44
C TYR A 172 -20.07 -19.77 -1.08
N ARG A 173 -19.44 -18.87 -1.80
CA ARG A 173 -19.46 -18.87 -3.27
C ARG A 173 -18.89 -20.17 -3.83
N VAL A 174 -17.74 -20.62 -3.33
CA VAL A 174 -17.08 -21.87 -3.78
C VAL A 174 -17.99 -23.08 -3.59
N VAL A 175 -18.67 -23.19 -2.46
CA VAL A 175 -19.56 -24.35 -2.19
C VAL A 175 -20.91 -24.24 -2.89
N SER A 176 -21.35 -23.04 -3.23
CA SER A 176 -22.64 -22.78 -3.88
C SER A 176 -22.56 -22.80 -5.41
N GLU A 177 -21.36 -22.67 -6.00
CA GLU A 177 -21.19 -22.78 -7.44
C GLU A 177 -21.45 -24.25 -7.87
N PRO A 178 -22.46 -24.51 -8.74
CA PRO A 178 -22.70 -25.87 -9.23
C PRO A 178 -21.48 -26.35 -10.00
N ALA A 179 -21.03 -27.55 -9.70
CA ALA A 179 -20.00 -28.21 -10.49
C ALA A 179 -20.43 -28.21 -11.97
N LYS A 180 -19.68 -27.53 -12.83
CA LYS A 180 -19.91 -27.64 -14.28
C LYS A 180 -19.61 -29.09 -14.68
N LEU A 181 -20.66 -29.91 -14.74
CA LEU A 181 -20.57 -31.25 -15.31
C LEU A 181 -20.18 -31.05 -16.78
N THR A 182 -18.94 -31.35 -17.11
CA THR A 182 -18.52 -31.47 -18.50
C THR A 182 -19.37 -32.59 -19.10
N GLU A 183 -20.28 -32.24 -20.01
CA GLU A 183 -21.01 -33.27 -20.79
C GLU A 183 -19.95 -34.12 -21.49
N ARG A 184 -19.80 -35.35 -21.01
CA ARG A 184 -19.02 -36.36 -21.72
C ARG A 184 -19.76 -36.61 -23.02
N THR A 185 -19.30 -36.02 -24.11
CA THR A 185 -19.73 -36.36 -25.45
C THR A 185 -19.62 -37.87 -25.60
N LYS A 186 -20.77 -38.58 -25.60
CA LYS A 186 -20.83 -39.97 -25.97
C LYS A 186 -20.41 -40.06 -27.44
N ARG A 187 -19.17 -40.51 -27.66
CA ARG A 187 -18.79 -41.00 -28.99
C ARG A 187 -19.57 -42.28 -29.23
N THR A 188 -20.54 -42.21 -30.12
CA THR A 188 -21.14 -43.34 -30.84
C THR A 188 -20.22 -43.80 -31.94
#